data_7e4bead9448c1772b1e435cd94c8527b
#
_entry.id   7e4bead9448c1772b1e435cd94c8527b
#
_cell.length_a   1.000
_cell.length_b   1.000
_cell.length_c   1.000
_cell.angle_alpha   90.00
_cell.angle_beta   90.00
_cell.angle_gamma   90.00
#
_symmetry.space_group_name_H-M   'P 1'
#
loop_
_entity.id
_entity.type
_entity.pdbx_description
1 polymer ?
#
loop_
_entity_poly.entity_id
_entity_poly.type
_entity_poly.pdbx_seq_one_letter_code
_entity_poly.pdbx_strand_id
1 'polypeptide(L)'
;KGEDDVIIICEDEHVFTENYQRDKFLDQVMRCAQFGTQILFGGIGGFGKAVPIESELFWIDWNWCTQFMVIYQSAFDKILNTRFTKKDVVDEYLGKIIPNKVVIHPFISIQKEFGYSDITKGNERVGQIGKYFDDADLRLKTYEHIVKKYDIML
;
A
#
# COMPACT_ATOMS: atom_id res chain seq x y z
N LYS A 1 24.18 2.18 12.27
CA LYS A 1 23.06 2.83 11.54
C LYS A 1 23.46 2.77 10.09
N GLY A 2 22.75 1.98 9.27
CA GLY A 2 22.89 2.02 7.82
C GLY A 2 22.42 3.38 7.31
N GLU A 3 22.94 3.80 6.18
CA GLU A 3 22.52 5.01 5.48
C GLU A 3 21.26 4.76 4.63
N ASP A 4 20.60 3.59 4.81
CA ASP A 4 19.41 3.23 4.06
C ASP A 4 18.22 4.01 4.58
N ASP A 5 17.72 4.89 3.74
CA ASP A 5 16.54 5.72 4.04
C ASP A 5 15.21 4.95 3.88
N VAL A 6 15.24 3.80 3.20
CA VAL A 6 14.07 2.95 2.94
C VAL A 6 14.41 1.47 2.96
N ILE A 7 13.41 0.64 3.30
CA ILE A 7 13.42 -0.82 3.16
C ILE A 7 12.27 -1.21 2.23
N ILE A 8 12.53 -2.06 1.25
CA ILE A 8 11.50 -2.64 0.40
C ILE A 8 11.19 -4.05 0.89
N ILE A 9 9.92 -4.33 1.16
CA ILE A 9 9.42 -5.64 1.55
C ILE A 9 8.50 -6.15 0.45
N CYS A 10 8.77 -7.39 0.01
CA CYS A 10 7.95 -8.13 -0.94
C CYS A 10 7.60 -9.47 -0.31
N GLU A 11 6.31 -9.80 -0.26
CA GLU A 11 5.86 -11.15 0.10
C GLU A 11 6.03 -12.09 -1.11
N ASP A 12 6.03 -13.39 -0.88
CA ASP A 12 6.17 -14.42 -1.93
C ASP A 12 4.96 -14.48 -2.88
N GLU A 13 3.83 -13.96 -2.44
CA GLU A 13 2.60 -13.80 -3.24
C GLU A 13 2.58 -12.53 -4.11
N HIS A 14 3.59 -11.68 -4.00
CA HIS A 14 3.70 -10.44 -4.76
C HIS A 14 3.87 -10.68 -6.26
N VAL A 15 3.13 -9.93 -7.07
CA VAL A 15 3.29 -9.87 -8.54
C VAL A 15 3.22 -8.42 -9.00
N PHE A 16 4.18 -8.01 -9.84
CA PHE A 16 4.07 -6.72 -10.53
C PHE A 16 2.97 -6.75 -11.59
N THR A 17 2.24 -5.63 -11.69
CA THR A 17 1.29 -5.39 -12.77
C THR A 17 2.00 -4.79 -13.99
N GLU A 18 1.28 -4.65 -15.10
CA GLU A 18 1.75 -3.94 -16.28
C GLU A 18 2.05 -2.45 -16.05
N ASN A 19 1.52 -1.87 -14.97
CA ASN A 19 1.76 -0.48 -14.60
C ASN A 19 3.13 -0.24 -13.96
N TYR A 20 3.84 -1.31 -13.59
CA TYR A 20 5.17 -1.17 -12.98
C TYR A 20 6.19 -0.70 -14.00
N GLN A 21 6.81 0.43 -13.71
CA GLN A 21 7.96 0.98 -14.44
C GLN A 21 9.01 1.41 -13.40
N ARG A 22 10.19 0.83 -13.49
CA ARG A 22 11.25 1.03 -12.48
C ARG A 22 11.55 2.49 -12.20
N ASP A 23 11.81 3.29 -13.24
CA ASP A 23 12.23 4.68 -13.06
C ASP A 23 11.11 5.55 -12.49
N LYS A 24 9.86 5.29 -12.92
CA LYS A 24 8.67 5.94 -12.37
C LYS A 24 8.47 5.56 -10.90
N PHE A 25 8.64 4.30 -10.55
CA PHE A 25 8.56 3.83 -9.16
C PHE A 25 9.60 4.51 -8.28
N LEU A 26 10.85 4.61 -8.73
CA LEU A 26 11.90 5.29 -7.97
C LEU A 26 11.59 6.78 -7.79
N ASP A 27 11.06 7.46 -8.80
CA ASP A 27 10.61 8.85 -8.69
C ASP A 27 9.47 8.98 -7.65
N GLN A 28 8.48 8.09 -7.67
CA GLN A 28 7.40 8.06 -6.68
C GLN A 28 7.92 7.82 -5.26
N VAL A 29 8.90 6.93 -5.07
CA VAL A 29 9.56 6.73 -3.77
C VAL A 29 10.22 8.02 -3.28
N MET A 30 10.94 8.73 -4.13
CA MET A 30 11.60 10.00 -3.78
C MET A 30 10.59 11.10 -3.44
N ARG A 31 9.51 11.22 -4.21
CA ARG A 31 8.43 12.19 -3.95
C ARG A 31 7.71 11.90 -2.64
N CYS A 32 7.39 10.66 -2.37
CA CYS A 32 6.77 10.26 -1.10
C CYS A 32 7.65 10.59 0.11
N ALA A 33 8.97 10.51 -0.01
CA ALA A 33 9.89 10.94 1.05
C ALA A 33 9.70 12.42 1.40
N GLN A 34 9.46 13.30 0.40
CA GLN A 34 9.24 14.72 0.61
C GLN A 34 7.91 15.02 1.33
N PHE A 35 6.91 14.17 1.19
CA PHE A 35 5.63 14.26 1.93
C PHE A 35 5.69 13.66 3.33
N GLY A 36 6.86 13.20 3.79
CA GLY A 36 7.02 12.53 5.07
C GLY A 36 6.28 11.20 5.16
N THR A 37 6.10 10.53 4.03
CA THR A 37 5.48 9.21 3.96
C THR A 37 6.25 8.22 4.84
N GLN A 38 5.54 7.41 5.59
CA GLN A 38 6.13 6.39 6.44
C GLN A 38 6.08 5.00 5.81
N ILE A 39 5.01 4.71 5.06
CA ILE A 39 4.89 3.49 4.24
C ILE A 39 4.27 3.86 2.90
N LEU A 40 4.88 3.39 1.81
CA LEU A 40 4.33 3.45 0.46
C LEU A 40 3.99 2.04 0.00
N PHE A 41 2.73 1.83 -0.42
CA PHE A 41 2.23 0.57 -0.95
C PHE A 41 2.20 0.60 -2.48
N GLY A 42 2.60 -0.50 -3.11
CA GLY A 42 2.47 -0.69 -4.56
C GLY A 42 1.06 -1.05 -5.03
N GLY A 43 0.20 -1.45 -4.11
CA GLY A 43 -1.21 -1.78 -4.27
C GLY A 43 -1.77 -2.33 -2.97
N ILE A 44 -3.08 -2.28 -2.81
CA ILE A 44 -3.79 -2.68 -1.58
C ILE A 44 -5.11 -3.37 -1.90
N GLY A 45 -5.52 -4.32 -1.07
CA GLY A 45 -6.81 -5.01 -1.20
C GLY A 45 -7.98 -4.23 -0.57
N GLY A 46 -7.72 -3.13 0.16
CA GLY A 46 -8.77 -2.32 0.75
C GLY A 46 -8.25 -1.15 1.56
N PHE A 47 -9.11 -0.16 1.76
CA PHE A 47 -8.88 1.04 2.57
C PHE A 47 -10.23 1.63 3.02
N GLY A 48 -10.23 2.46 4.06
CA GLY A 48 -11.42 3.20 4.49
C GLY A 48 -11.56 4.51 3.73
N LYS A 49 -10.68 5.45 3.99
CA LYS A 49 -10.61 6.77 3.36
C LYS A 49 -9.33 6.90 2.56
N ALA A 50 -9.42 7.62 1.44
CA ALA A 50 -8.25 8.03 0.68
C ALA A 50 -8.34 9.52 0.34
N VAL A 51 -7.17 10.17 0.33
CA VAL A 51 -7.02 11.56 -0.07
C VAL A 51 -5.94 11.61 -1.14
N PRO A 52 -6.24 12.10 -2.34
CA PRO A 52 -5.21 12.34 -3.34
C PRO A 52 -4.24 13.41 -2.81
N ILE A 53 -2.96 13.13 -2.84
CA ILE A 53 -1.90 14.06 -2.39
C ILE A 53 -1.07 14.57 -3.55
N GLU A 54 -1.02 13.79 -4.62
CA GLU A 54 -0.39 14.12 -5.89
C GLU A 54 -0.96 13.21 -6.98
N SER A 55 -0.59 13.48 -8.24
CA SER A 55 -0.90 12.56 -9.34
C SER A 55 -0.42 11.15 -9.02
N GLU A 56 -1.31 10.17 -9.08
CA GLU A 56 -1.02 8.76 -8.84
C GLU A 56 -0.63 8.38 -7.39
N LEU A 57 -0.73 9.31 -6.44
CA LEU A 57 -0.40 9.07 -5.04
C LEU A 57 -1.58 9.44 -4.14
N PHE A 58 -2.02 8.48 -3.32
CA PHE A 58 -3.13 8.65 -2.39
C PHE A 58 -2.68 8.35 -0.97
N TRP A 59 -2.88 9.30 -0.05
CA TRP A 59 -2.86 8.98 1.38
C TRP A 59 -4.05 8.11 1.72
N ILE A 60 -3.86 7.12 2.60
CA ILE A 60 -4.89 6.20 3.07
C ILE A 60 -4.89 6.10 4.60
N ASP A 61 -6.07 5.92 5.20
CA ASP A 61 -6.22 5.81 6.65
C ASP A 61 -5.78 4.42 7.18
N TRP A 62 -6.08 3.36 6.46
CA TRP A 62 -5.63 1.99 6.73
C TRP A 62 -5.45 1.23 5.41
N ASN A 63 -4.90 0.03 5.48
CA ASN A 63 -4.69 -0.83 4.32
C ASN A 63 -5.07 -2.27 4.63
N TRP A 64 -5.48 -2.99 3.62
CA TRP A 64 -5.53 -4.43 3.58
C TRP A 64 -4.54 -4.94 2.55
N CYS A 65 -3.81 -6.03 2.85
CA CYS A 65 -2.68 -6.57 2.11
C CYS A 65 -1.39 -5.73 2.24
N THR A 66 -0.29 -6.44 2.38
CA THR A 66 1.06 -5.89 2.58
C THR A 66 2.09 -6.49 1.62
N GLN A 67 1.62 -7.07 0.52
CA GLN A 67 2.42 -7.86 -0.42
C GLN A 67 3.62 -7.13 -1.02
N PHE A 68 3.55 -5.79 -1.14
CA PHE A 68 4.64 -4.95 -1.61
C PHE A 68 4.59 -3.58 -0.94
N MET A 69 5.60 -3.25 -0.14
CA MET A 69 5.68 -1.97 0.54
C MET A 69 7.11 -1.44 0.63
N VAL A 70 7.22 -0.12 0.60
CA VAL A 70 8.44 0.63 0.91
C VAL A 70 8.24 1.27 2.28
N ILE A 71 9.10 0.92 3.25
CA ILE A 71 9.08 1.46 4.61
C ILE A 71 10.20 2.48 4.72
N TYR A 72 9.84 3.72 5.05
CA TYR A 72 10.79 4.82 5.23
C TYR A 72 11.37 4.84 6.63
N GLN A 73 12.58 5.37 6.78
CA GLN A 73 13.31 5.46 8.05
C GLN A 73 12.45 6.09 9.17
N SER A 74 11.59 7.06 8.82
CA SER A 74 10.68 7.73 9.75
C SER A 74 9.66 6.78 10.43
N ALA A 75 9.47 5.56 9.90
CA ALA A 75 8.62 4.54 10.49
C ALA A 75 9.37 3.55 11.39
N PHE A 76 10.69 3.43 11.24
CA PHE A 76 11.47 2.34 11.86
C PHE A 76 11.33 2.31 13.38
N ASP A 77 11.58 3.44 14.04
CA ASP A 77 11.49 3.50 15.50
C ASP A 77 10.09 3.13 16.01
N LYS A 78 9.06 3.53 15.30
CA LYS A 78 7.70 3.24 15.67
C LYS A 78 7.35 1.77 15.53
N ILE A 79 7.78 1.14 14.44
CA ILE A 79 7.58 -0.30 14.20
C ILE A 79 8.38 -1.12 15.22
N LEU A 80 9.65 -0.76 15.47
CA LEU A 80 10.53 -1.51 16.35
C LEU A 80 10.17 -1.39 17.85
N ASN A 81 9.65 -0.24 18.27
CA ASN A 81 9.32 0.02 19.68
C ASN A 81 7.85 -0.27 20.04
N THR A 82 7.00 -0.56 19.06
CA THR A 82 5.61 -0.94 19.33
C THR A 82 5.51 -2.46 19.43
N ARG A 83 4.88 -2.96 20.50
CA ARG A 83 4.77 -4.39 20.73
C ARG A 83 3.87 -5.05 19.70
N PHE A 84 4.41 -6.02 18.97
CA PHE A 84 3.67 -6.93 18.09
C PHE A 84 3.45 -8.27 18.81
N THR A 85 2.25 -8.80 18.79
CA THR A 85 1.87 -10.02 19.50
C THR A 85 1.34 -11.08 18.54
N LYS A 86 1.24 -12.33 19.00
CA LYS A 86 0.66 -13.44 18.19
C LYS A 86 -0.81 -13.25 17.80
N LYS A 87 -1.48 -12.23 18.32
CA LYS A 87 -2.88 -11.90 18.01
C LYS A 87 -2.99 -10.80 16.95
N ASP A 88 -1.89 -10.14 16.64
CA ASP A 88 -1.87 -9.05 15.69
C ASP A 88 -1.70 -9.57 14.27
N VAL A 89 -2.41 -8.98 13.33
CA VAL A 89 -2.25 -9.16 11.89
C VAL A 89 -1.50 -7.93 11.37
N VAL A 90 -0.55 -8.14 10.46
CA VAL A 90 0.42 -7.11 10.04
C VAL A 90 -0.26 -5.87 9.49
N ASP A 91 -1.24 -6.03 8.60
CA ASP A 91 -1.98 -4.92 7.98
C ASP A 91 -2.75 -4.10 9.03
N GLU A 92 -3.48 -4.75 9.95
CA GLU A 92 -4.16 -4.05 11.04
C GLU A 92 -3.17 -3.37 11.99
N TYR A 93 -2.06 -4.03 12.29
CA TYR A 93 -1.02 -3.49 13.15
C TYR A 93 -0.40 -2.23 12.54
N LEU A 94 0.08 -2.31 11.29
CA LEU A 94 0.63 -1.16 10.59
C LEU A 94 -0.43 -0.06 10.39
N GLY A 95 -1.68 -0.45 10.09
CA GLY A 95 -2.81 0.46 9.99
C GLY A 95 -3.00 1.32 11.24
N LYS A 96 -2.82 0.73 12.44
CA LYS A 96 -2.99 1.40 13.74
C LYS A 96 -1.80 2.29 14.11
N ILE A 97 -0.57 1.83 13.86
CA ILE A 97 0.62 2.53 14.37
C ILE A 97 1.21 3.54 13.38
N ILE A 98 0.96 3.40 12.09
CA ILE A 98 1.52 4.26 11.05
C ILE A 98 0.44 5.20 10.50
N PRO A 99 0.49 6.50 10.80
CA PRO A 99 -0.52 7.45 10.33
C PRO A 99 -0.31 7.91 8.89
N ASN A 100 0.94 7.99 8.41
CA ASN A 100 1.24 8.51 7.08
C ASN A 100 1.57 7.39 6.09
N LYS A 101 0.51 6.81 5.52
CA LYS A 101 0.54 5.74 4.54
C LYS A 101 0.08 6.25 3.18
N VAL A 102 0.80 5.88 2.15
CA VAL A 102 0.49 6.27 0.76
C VAL A 102 0.38 5.01 -0.09
N VAL A 103 -0.50 5.02 -1.07
CA VAL A 103 -0.59 3.98 -2.10
C VAL A 103 -0.40 4.60 -3.48
N ILE A 104 0.32 3.89 -4.34
CA ILE A 104 0.46 4.20 -5.77
C ILE A 104 -0.81 3.73 -6.50
N HIS A 105 -1.34 4.56 -7.39
CA HIS A 105 -2.43 4.21 -8.27
C HIS A 105 -2.22 4.80 -9.68
N PRO A 106 -2.35 4.03 -10.78
CA PRO A 106 -2.75 2.61 -10.82
C PRO A 106 -1.80 1.69 -10.05
N PHE A 107 -2.33 0.62 -9.47
CA PHE A 107 -1.53 -0.33 -8.70
C PHE A 107 -0.39 -0.92 -9.54
N ILE A 108 0.82 -0.89 -9.00
CA ILE A 108 2.01 -1.49 -9.59
C ILE A 108 2.26 -2.91 -9.06
N SER A 109 1.54 -3.30 -8.02
CA SER A 109 1.66 -4.60 -7.35
C SER A 109 0.30 -5.10 -6.88
N ILE A 110 0.07 -6.38 -7.08
CA ILE A 110 -1.09 -7.12 -6.56
C ILE A 110 -0.62 -8.41 -5.88
N GLN A 111 -1.51 -9.03 -5.12
CA GLN A 111 -1.29 -10.33 -4.52
C GLN A 111 -1.81 -11.44 -5.44
N LYS A 112 -0.97 -12.46 -5.69
CA LYS A 112 -1.36 -13.64 -6.44
C LYS A 112 -2.10 -14.61 -5.52
N GLU A 113 -3.17 -15.19 -6.03
CA GLU A 113 -3.89 -16.25 -5.33
C GLU A 113 -3.29 -17.61 -5.64
N PHE A 114 -2.98 -18.39 -4.59
CA PHE A 114 -2.54 -19.78 -4.72
C PHE A 114 -3.65 -20.80 -4.38
N GLY A 115 -4.86 -20.31 -4.07
CA GLY A 115 -6.00 -21.17 -3.72
C GLY A 115 -5.96 -21.73 -2.30
N TYR A 116 -4.97 -21.33 -1.49
CA TYR A 116 -4.87 -21.64 -0.06
C TYR A 116 -4.21 -20.47 0.67
N SER A 117 -4.42 -20.38 1.97
CA SER A 117 -3.75 -19.42 2.85
C SER A 117 -3.29 -20.13 4.10
N ASP A 118 -2.00 -20.02 4.41
CA ASP A 118 -1.42 -20.59 5.64
C ASP A 118 -1.83 -19.81 6.89
N ILE A 119 -2.28 -18.56 6.72
CA ILE A 119 -2.57 -17.63 7.82
C ILE A 119 -4.07 -17.47 8.07
N THR A 120 -4.88 -17.38 7.02
CA THR A 120 -6.30 -17.04 7.12
C THR A 120 -7.19 -18.09 6.45
N LYS A 121 -7.82 -18.95 7.25
CA LYS A 121 -8.79 -19.97 6.78
C LYS A 121 -10.01 -19.40 6.03
N GLY A 122 -10.22 -18.09 6.03
CA GLY A 122 -11.32 -17.42 5.33
C GLY A 122 -11.00 -17.03 3.88
N ASN A 123 -9.72 -17.05 3.46
CA ASN A 123 -9.28 -16.65 2.12
C ASN A 123 -9.23 -17.84 1.13
N GLU A 124 -9.93 -18.93 1.41
CA GLU A 124 -9.94 -20.14 0.58
C GLU A 124 -10.84 -20.03 -0.67
N ARG A 125 -11.53 -18.91 -0.86
CA ARG A 125 -12.39 -18.71 -2.03
C ARG A 125 -11.57 -18.15 -3.18
N VAL A 126 -11.40 -18.92 -4.22
CA VAL A 126 -10.75 -18.52 -5.48
C VAL A 126 -11.39 -17.23 -6.03
N GLY A 127 -10.59 -16.25 -6.39
CA GLY A 127 -11.01 -14.94 -6.92
C GLY A 127 -11.37 -13.90 -5.86
N GLN A 128 -11.30 -14.22 -4.56
CA GLN A 128 -11.67 -13.29 -3.50
C GLN A 128 -10.63 -12.18 -3.32
N ILE A 129 -9.34 -12.53 -3.35
CA ILE A 129 -8.25 -11.54 -3.19
C ILE A 129 -8.22 -10.62 -4.41
N GLY A 130 -8.30 -11.17 -5.63
CA GLY A 130 -8.38 -10.38 -6.86
C GLY A 130 -9.53 -9.37 -6.81
N LYS A 131 -10.72 -9.80 -6.34
CA LYS A 131 -11.86 -8.90 -6.18
C LYS A 131 -11.60 -7.75 -5.21
N TYR A 132 -10.85 -7.98 -4.12
CA TYR A 132 -10.51 -6.90 -3.20
C TYR A 132 -9.65 -5.82 -3.87
N PHE A 133 -8.65 -6.24 -4.66
CA PHE A 133 -7.85 -5.30 -5.44
C PHE A 133 -8.67 -4.56 -6.48
N ASP A 134 -9.57 -5.24 -7.20
CA ASP A 134 -10.45 -4.63 -8.20
C ASP A 134 -11.38 -3.59 -7.56
N ASP A 135 -11.99 -3.91 -6.41
CA ASP A 135 -12.87 -2.99 -5.67
C ASP A 135 -12.11 -1.76 -5.16
N ALA A 136 -10.88 -1.94 -4.66
CA ALA A 136 -10.02 -0.85 -4.21
C ALA A 136 -9.56 0.03 -5.38
N ASP A 137 -9.15 -0.56 -6.49
CA ASP A 137 -8.76 0.12 -7.72
C ASP A 137 -9.92 0.98 -8.28
N LEU A 138 -11.11 0.41 -8.37
CA LEU A 138 -12.29 1.13 -8.86
C LEU A 138 -12.62 2.36 -7.98
N ARG A 139 -12.47 2.24 -6.66
CA ARG A 139 -12.68 3.36 -5.73
C ARG A 139 -11.66 4.47 -5.95
N LEU A 140 -10.37 4.13 -6.10
CA LEU A 140 -9.32 5.13 -6.37
C LEU A 140 -9.51 5.79 -7.74
N LYS A 141 -9.87 5.05 -8.78
CA LYS A 141 -10.25 5.60 -10.09
C LYS A 141 -11.39 6.62 -9.98
N THR A 142 -12.36 6.34 -9.12
CA THR A 142 -13.46 7.28 -8.87
C THR A 142 -12.96 8.58 -8.26
N TYR A 143 -12.04 8.54 -7.29
CA TYR A 143 -11.44 9.74 -6.72
C TYR A 143 -10.61 10.52 -7.74
N GLU A 144 -9.79 9.86 -8.55
CA GLU A 144 -9.07 10.52 -9.65
C GLU A 144 -10.00 11.22 -10.62
N HIS A 145 -11.10 10.57 -10.99
CA HIS A 145 -12.08 11.16 -11.88
C HIS A 145 -12.69 12.44 -11.28
N ILE A 146 -13.02 12.42 -9.98
CA ILE A 146 -13.57 13.59 -9.27
C ILE A 146 -12.54 14.71 -9.26
N VAL A 147 -11.29 14.43 -8.89
CA VAL A 147 -10.21 15.42 -8.87
C VAL A 147 -10.04 16.08 -10.24
N LYS A 148 -9.96 15.28 -11.31
CA LYS A 148 -9.82 15.78 -12.68
C LYS A 148 -11.06 16.58 -13.13
N LYS A 149 -12.26 16.10 -12.80
CA LYS A 149 -13.52 16.75 -13.23
C LYS A 149 -13.72 18.13 -12.62
N TYR A 150 -13.31 18.31 -11.37
CA TYR A 150 -13.51 19.57 -10.63
C TYR A 150 -12.26 20.44 -10.57
N ASP A 151 -11.22 20.08 -11.34
CA ASP A 151 -9.95 20.81 -11.41
C ASP A 151 -9.37 21.12 -10.01
N ILE A 152 -9.47 20.11 -9.12
CA ILE A 152 -8.91 20.21 -7.79
C ILE A 152 -7.39 20.16 -7.96
N MET A 153 -6.75 21.31 -7.78
CA MET A 153 -5.28 21.42 -7.81
C MET A 153 -4.70 20.63 -6.62
N LEU A 154 -3.87 19.67 -6.94
CA LEU A 154 -3.09 18.88 -5.99
C LEU A 154 -1.63 19.34 -6.02
#